data_7008076b3199c660bc8eba8a7f80d517
#
_entry.id   7008076b3199c660bc8eba8a7f80d517
#
_cell.length_a   1.000
_cell.length_b   1.000
_cell.length_c   1.000
_cell.angle_alpha   90.00
_cell.angle_beta   90.00
_cell.angle_gamma   90.00
#
_symmetry.space_group_name_H-M   'P 1'
#
loop_
_entity.id
_entity.type
_entity.pdbx_description
1 polymer ?
#
loop_
_entity_poly.entity_id
_entity_poly.type
_entity_poly.pdbx_seq_one_letter_code
_entity_poly.pdbx_strand_id
1 'polypeptide(L)'
;NVHISGEYQFLALSLTKNTNVLSCILQSQSAAPLEKDDFRLELTARNGCMDHRNTPTDSVFTCYLPFMQESANLEDIQVVHAGMNTLRLMENDDTRLRLIYQPSGETLFNIPLTQYLLLSSNVEAAAMLPQEYLDRQDRYNLIFFLEPTNNPSKPYMCLQMQVNGWIIRINNAELDK
;
A
#
# COMPACT_ATOMS: atom_id res chain seq x y z
N ASN A 1 1.78 -27.43 25.84
CA ASN A 1 1.66 -27.56 27.30
C ASN A 1 2.93 -27.09 27.96
N VAL A 2 2.85 -26.02 28.76
CA VAL A 2 3.96 -25.51 29.55
C VAL A 2 3.88 -26.17 30.91
N HIS A 3 4.94 -26.87 31.29
CA HIS A 3 5.05 -27.48 32.60
C HIS A 3 5.66 -26.49 33.57
N ILE A 4 4.92 -26.04 34.56
CA ILE A 4 5.41 -25.09 35.58
C ILE A 4 5.98 -25.91 36.74
N SER A 5 7.30 -25.99 36.85
CA SER A 5 8.02 -26.48 38.02
C SER A 5 8.48 -25.27 38.81
N GLY A 6 8.06 -25.09 40.02
CA GLY A 6 8.23 -23.98 40.98
C GLY A 6 9.47 -23.08 40.99
N GLU A 7 10.28 -23.08 39.95
CA GLU A 7 11.43 -22.17 39.71
C GLU A 7 11.11 -21.20 38.58
N TYR A 8 11.82 -20.08 38.51
CA TYR A 8 11.66 -19.06 37.47
C TYR A 8 11.84 -19.66 36.06
N GLN A 9 10.81 -19.56 35.23
CA GLN A 9 10.90 -19.97 33.81
C GLN A 9 10.82 -18.74 32.92
N PHE A 10 11.77 -18.62 31.98
CA PHE A 10 11.71 -17.65 30.90
C PHE A 10 11.05 -18.28 29.67
N LEU A 11 9.92 -17.76 29.24
CA LEU A 11 9.27 -18.12 28.00
C LEU A 11 9.49 -17.00 26.98
N ALA A 12 10.34 -17.24 26.00
CA ALA A 12 10.48 -16.35 24.85
C ALA A 12 9.41 -16.68 23.81
N LEU A 13 8.53 -15.73 23.54
CA LEU A 13 7.51 -15.83 22.50
C LEU A 13 7.88 -14.89 21.35
N SER A 14 8.00 -15.44 20.17
CA SER A 14 8.11 -14.64 18.94
C SER A 14 6.72 -14.40 18.38
N LEU A 15 6.34 -13.14 18.24
CA LEU A 15 5.04 -12.74 17.69
C LEU A 15 5.26 -12.21 16.27
N THR A 16 4.43 -12.68 15.35
CA THR A 16 4.34 -12.10 14.00
C THR A 16 3.28 -10.99 14.05
N LYS A 17 3.64 -9.82 13.57
CA LYS A 17 2.67 -8.73 13.46
C LYS A 17 1.56 -9.10 12.47
N ASN A 18 0.38 -8.57 12.69
CA ASN A 18 -0.80 -8.83 11.85
C ASN A 18 -1.38 -7.57 11.19
N THR A 19 -0.65 -6.45 11.24
CA THR A 19 -1.09 -5.18 10.67
C THR A 19 0.05 -4.48 9.93
N ASN A 20 -0.30 -3.70 8.91
CA ASN A 20 0.61 -2.81 8.19
C ASN A 20 0.00 -1.41 8.10
N VAL A 21 0.86 -0.40 8.00
CA VAL A 21 0.47 0.99 7.76
C VAL A 21 0.87 1.38 6.34
N LEU A 22 -0.09 1.86 5.55
CA LEU A 22 0.17 2.47 4.25
C LEU A 22 -0.01 3.99 4.36
N SER A 23 1.03 4.73 3.98
CA SER A 23 1.03 6.18 3.88
C SER A 23 1.23 6.54 2.41
N CYS A 24 0.14 6.91 1.74
CA CYS A 24 0.15 7.23 0.33
C CYS A 24 0.10 8.74 0.14
N ILE A 25 0.84 9.25 -0.84
CA ILE A 25 0.81 10.65 -1.27
C ILE A 25 0.49 10.67 -2.76
N LEU A 26 -0.51 11.46 -3.14
CA LEU A 26 -0.78 11.80 -4.53
C LEU A 26 -0.17 13.18 -4.77
N GLN A 27 0.70 13.27 -5.76
CA GLN A 27 1.40 14.51 -6.13
C GLN A 27 1.33 14.73 -7.64
N SER A 28 0.95 15.95 -8.05
CA SER A 28 1.01 16.32 -9.46
C SER A 28 2.44 16.61 -9.89
N GLN A 29 2.86 16.09 -11.03
CA GLN A 29 4.16 16.43 -11.60
C GLN A 29 4.23 17.87 -12.12
N SER A 30 3.10 18.45 -12.49
CA SER A 30 3.02 19.86 -12.93
C SER A 30 2.91 20.86 -11.77
N ALA A 31 3.02 20.40 -10.52
CA ALA A 31 2.77 21.17 -9.30
C ALA A 31 1.35 21.79 -9.23
N ALA A 32 0.42 21.36 -10.07
CA ALA A 32 -0.98 21.77 -9.97
C ALA A 32 -1.59 21.20 -8.67
N PRO A 33 -2.40 21.98 -7.95
CA PRO A 33 -3.06 21.51 -6.74
C PRO A 33 -3.99 20.34 -7.06
N LEU A 34 -4.03 19.37 -6.14
CA LEU A 34 -4.92 18.22 -6.20
C LEU A 34 -5.96 18.34 -5.09
N GLU A 35 -7.24 18.17 -5.44
CA GLU A 35 -8.35 18.17 -4.50
C GLU A 35 -8.62 16.74 -4.03
N LYS A 36 -8.63 16.50 -2.71
CA LYS A 36 -8.82 15.13 -2.16
C LYS A 36 -10.15 14.49 -2.60
N ASP A 37 -11.19 15.30 -2.76
CA ASP A 37 -12.53 14.84 -3.10
C ASP A 37 -12.66 14.39 -4.56
N ASP A 38 -11.67 14.69 -5.40
CA ASP A 38 -11.57 14.20 -6.77
C ASP A 38 -11.05 12.76 -6.84
N PHE A 39 -10.50 12.24 -5.75
CA PHE A 39 -9.84 10.94 -5.75
C PHE A 39 -10.48 9.98 -4.76
N ARG A 40 -10.57 8.72 -5.17
CA ARG A 40 -10.88 7.59 -4.31
C ARG A 40 -9.77 6.57 -4.41
N LEU A 41 -9.00 6.43 -3.33
CA LEU A 41 -8.01 5.36 -3.19
C LEU A 41 -8.63 4.21 -2.40
N GLU A 42 -8.46 3.00 -2.88
CA GLU A 42 -8.93 1.81 -2.19
C GLU A 42 -7.92 0.66 -2.31
N LEU A 43 -7.79 -0.10 -1.25
CA LEU A 43 -7.00 -1.33 -1.23
C LEU A 43 -7.93 -2.51 -1.02
N THR A 44 -7.80 -3.53 -1.86
CA THR A 44 -8.51 -4.78 -1.70
C THR A 44 -7.52 -5.91 -1.45
N ALA A 45 -7.82 -6.80 -0.51
CA ALA A 45 -6.99 -7.93 -0.13
C ALA A 45 -7.85 -9.08 0.39
N ARG A 46 -7.31 -10.31 0.39
CA ARG A 46 -7.98 -11.50 0.94
C ARG A 46 -7.48 -11.85 2.34
N ASN A 47 -7.25 -10.85 3.16
CA ASN A 47 -6.68 -10.97 4.49
C ASN A 47 -7.65 -10.61 5.62
N GLY A 48 -8.95 -10.56 5.33
CA GLY A 48 -9.97 -10.14 6.30
C GLY A 48 -10.22 -11.11 7.46
N CYS A 49 -9.77 -12.36 7.34
CA CYS A 49 -9.86 -13.36 8.39
C CYS A 49 -8.53 -14.11 8.50
N MET A 50 -8.02 -14.24 9.71
CA MET A 50 -6.76 -14.92 10.01
C MET A 50 -6.94 -15.98 11.10
N ASP A 51 -6.16 -17.05 11.00
CA ASP A 51 -6.07 -18.06 12.04
C ASP A 51 -5.15 -17.62 13.19
N HIS A 52 -4.99 -18.51 14.18
CA HIS A 52 -4.11 -18.29 15.34
C HIS A 52 -2.61 -18.21 14.99
N ARG A 53 -2.22 -18.48 13.75
CA ARG A 53 -0.86 -18.36 13.21
C ARG A 53 -0.67 -17.11 12.36
N ASN A 54 -1.65 -16.20 12.33
CA ASN A 54 -1.70 -15.03 11.44
C ASN A 54 -1.61 -15.41 9.96
N THR A 55 -2.19 -16.55 9.58
CA THR A 55 -2.32 -16.96 8.18
C THR A 55 -3.75 -16.70 7.74
N PRO A 56 -3.99 -16.08 6.58
CA PRO A 56 -5.33 -15.93 6.04
C PRO A 56 -6.01 -17.29 5.92
N THR A 57 -7.21 -17.44 6.52
CA THR A 57 -7.89 -18.74 6.62
C THR A 57 -8.71 -19.03 5.39
N ASP A 58 -9.27 -17.99 4.80
CA ASP A 58 -10.05 -18.12 3.58
C ASP A 58 -10.33 -16.75 2.98
N SER A 59 -10.77 -16.77 1.80
CA SER A 59 -11.00 -15.68 0.88
C SER A 59 -11.99 -14.60 1.33
N VAL A 60 -11.92 -14.16 2.57
CA VAL A 60 -12.67 -12.97 2.99
C VAL A 60 -12.01 -11.75 2.34
N PHE A 61 -12.67 -11.30 1.30
CA PHE A 61 -12.25 -10.12 0.54
C PHE A 61 -12.56 -8.87 1.38
N THR A 62 -11.54 -8.07 1.65
CA THR A 62 -11.65 -6.86 2.45
C THR A 62 -11.26 -5.66 1.62
N CYS A 63 -12.05 -4.61 1.69
CA CYS A 63 -11.75 -3.32 1.08
C CYS A 63 -11.37 -2.33 2.20
N TYR A 64 -10.16 -1.79 2.11
CA TYR A 64 -9.65 -0.75 3.01
C TYR A 64 -9.76 0.60 2.30
N LEU A 65 -10.35 1.56 3.01
CA LEU A 65 -10.44 2.95 2.55
C LEU A 65 -9.55 3.83 3.44
N PRO A 66 -8.75 4.72 2.85
CA PRO A 66 -7.89 5.62 3.63
C PRO A 66 -8.67 6.78 4.23
N PHE A 67 -8.10 7.35 5.28
CA PHE A 67 -8.36 8.72 5.63
C PHE A 67 -7.55 9.64 4.69
N MET A 68 -8.22 10.56 4.02
CA MET A 68 -7.60 11.47 3.06
C MET A 68 -7.62 12.91 3.53
N GLN A 69 -6.52 13.62 3.33
CA GLN A 69 -6.35 15.02 3.66
C GLN A 69 -5.43 15.73 2.67
N GLU A 70 -5.63 17.03 2.49
CA GLU A 70 -4.74 17.90 1.72
C GLU A 70 -3.69 18.51 2.64
N SER A 71 -2.48 18.67 2.12
CA SER A 71 -1.41 19.40 2.79
C SER A 71 -0.40 19.91 1.76
N ALA A 72 0.49 20.82 2.17
CA ALA A 72 1.67 21.15 1.38
C ALA A 72 2.80 20.15 1.68
N ASN A 73 3.60 19.82 0.67
CA ASN A 73 4.86 19.11 0.83
C ASN A 73 6.00 20.07 1.21
N LEU A 74 7.23 19.57 1.28
CA LEU A 74 8.41 20.39 1.63
C LEU A 74 8.74 21.49 0.60
N GLU A 75 8.21 21.39 -0.62
CA GLU A 75 8.38 22.36 -1.72
C GLU A 75 7.17 23.29 -1.84
N ASP A 76 6.30 23.30 -0.82
CA ASP A 76 5.05 24.07 -0.78
C ASP A 76 4.04 23.70 -1.90
N ILE A 77 4.17 22.49 -2.44
CA ILE A 77 3.23 21.93 -3.43
C ILE A 77 2.08 21.25 -2.69
N GLN A 78 0.85 21.55 -3.06
CA GLN A 78 -0.33 20.90 -2.51
C GLN A 78 -0.38 19.44 -2.97
N VAL A 79 -0.49 18.54 -2.01
CA VAL A 79 -0.57 17.09 -2.20
C VAL A 79 -1.76 16.51 -1.44
N VAL A 80 -2.21 15.34 -1.84
CA VAL A 80 -3.23 14.58 -1.11
C VAL A 80 -2.56 13.42 -0.38
N HIS A 81 -2.66 13.43 0.94
CA HIS A 81 -2.26 12.31 1.79
C HIS A 81 -3.42 11.35 1.99
N ALA A 82 -3.13 10.05 1.89
CA ALA A 82 -4.08 8.98 2.11
C ALA A 82 -3.46 7.94 3.03
N GLY A 83 -3.89 7.88 4.28
CA GLY A 83 -3.38 6.96 5.30
C GLY A 83 -4.36 5.84 5.59
N MET A 84 -3.90 4.58 5.62
CA MET A 84 -4.72 3.44 6.01
C MET A 84 -3.94 2.41 6.81
N ASN A 85 -4.65 1.70 7.70
CA ASN A 85 -4.15 0.50 8.35
C ASN A 85 -4.79 -0.72 7.67
N THR A 86 -3.98 -1.73 7.41
CA THR A 86 -4.44 -3.00 6.84
C THR A 86 -4.09 -4.14 7.77
N LEU A 87 -4.74 -5.29 7.60
CA LEU A 87 -4.23 -6.53 8.14
C LEU A 87 -2.97 -6.96 7.39
N ARG A 88 -2.28 -7.97 7.90
CA ARG A 88 -1.02 -8.49 7.35
C ARG A 88 -1.08 -8.68 5.86
N LEU A 89 -0.13 -8.13 5.15
CA LEU A 89 0.03 -8.31 3.70
C LEU A 89 0.75 -9.62 3.41
N MET A 90 0.26 -10.36 2.42
CA MET A 90 0.80 -11.66 2.02
C MET A 90 1.35 -11.59 0.61
N GLU A 91 2.52 -12.19 0.37
CA GLU A 91 3.19 -12.19 -0.95
C GLU A 91 2.35 -12.82 -2.06
N ASN A 92 1.57 -13.86 -1.71
CA ASN A 92 0.76 -14.64 -2.64
C ASN A 92 -0.71 -14.19 -2.69
N ASP A 93 -1.06 -13.07 -2.02
CA ASP A 93 -2.41 -12.52 -2.07
C ASP A 93 -2.55 -11.56 -3.28
N ASP A 94 -3.71 -11.60 -3.93
CA ASP A 94 -4.06 -10.62 -4.97
C ASP A 94 -4.48 -9.29 -4.32
N THR A 95 -3.51 -8.68 -3.62
CA THR A 95 -3.70 -7.37 -2.99
C THR A 95 -3.62 -6.28 -4.06
N ARG A 96 -4.74 -5.59 -4.29
CA ARG A 96 -4.86 -4.55 -5.30
C ARG A 96 -5.00 -3.17 -4.68
N LEU A 97 -4.16 -2.23 -5.12
CA LEU A 97 -4.32 -0.81 -4.83
C LEU A 97 -4.85 -0.10 -6.08
N ARG A 98 -6.01 0.52 -5.94
CA ARG A 98 -6.72 1.18 -7.04
C ARG A 98 -6.95 2.66 -6.72
N LEU A 99 -6.65 3.53 -7.67
CA LEU A 99 -6.97 4.95 -7.63
C LEU A 99 -8.01 5.26 -8.70
N ILE A 100 -9.10 5.89 -8.30
CA ILE A 100 -10.22 6.28 -9.15
C ILE A 100 -10.31 7.80 -9.13
N TYR A 101 -10.50 8.41 -10.31
CA TYR A 101 -10.89 9.81 -10.44
C TYR A 101 -12.40 9.90 -10.34
N GLN A 102 -12.90 10.42 -9.23
CA GLN A 102 -14.33 10.37 -8.89
C GLN A 102 -15.25 11.11 -9.87
N PRO A 103 -14.89 12.29 -10.41
CA PRO A 103 -15.79 13.03 -11.31
C PRO A 103 -16.17 12.26 -12.58
N SER A 104 -15.26 11.40 -13.11
CA SER A 104 -15.57 10.58 -14.29
C SER A 104 -15.79 9.10 -13.98
N GLY A 105 -15.41 8.64 -12.78
CA GLY A 105 -15.39 7.22 -12.42
C GLY A 105 -14.25 6.43 -13.05
N GLU A 106 -13.33 7.07 -13.76
CA GLU A 106 -12.20 6.43 -14.41
C GLU A 106 -11.15 5.94 -13.42
N THR A 107 -10.66 4.72 -13.67
CA THR A 107 -9.54 4.16 -12.91
C THR A 107 -8.23 4.70 -13.45
N LEU A 108 -7.47 5.42 -12.61
CA LEU A 108 -6.16 5.95 -12.97
C LEU A 108 -5.08 4.88 -12.92
N PHE A 109 -5.15 3.99 -11.92
CA PHE A 109 -4.35 2.77 -11.85
C PHE A 109 -5.03 1.69 -11.00
N ASN A 110 -4.65 0.43 -11.24
CA ASN A 110 -5.04 -0.73 -10.45
C ASN A 110 -3.86 -1.72 -10.41
N ILE A 111 -3.02 -1.63 -9.37
CA ILE A 111 -1.74 -2.31 -9.30
C ILE A 111 -1.73 -3.44 -8.27
N PRO A 112 -1.01 -4.55 -8.52
CA PRO A 112 -0.77 -5.59 -7.53
C PRO A 112 0.23 -5.10 -6.47
N LEU A 113 -0.29 -4.48 -5.40
CA LEU A 113 0.50 -3.73 -4.43
C LEU A 113 1.68 -4.52 -3.87
N THR A 114 1.46 -5.75 -3.40
CA THR A 114 2.54 -6.55 -2.77
C THR A 114 3.70 -6.81 -3.71
N GLN A 115 3.44 -7.02 -5.00
CA GLN A 115 4.49 -7.18 -6.01
C GLN A 115 5.33 -5.89 -6.14
N TYR A 116 4.69 -4.72 -6.14
CA TYR A 116 5.39 -3.43 -6.21
C TYR A 116 6.17 -3.14 -4.92
N LEU A 117 5.65 -3.50 -3.76
CA LEU A 117 6.39 -3.36 -2.49
C LEU A 117 7.67 -4.20 -2.48
N LEU A 118 7.61 -5.40 -3.06
CA LEU A 118 8.78 -6.30 -3.15
C LEU A 118 9.83 -5.83 -4.16
N LEU A 119 9.46 -5.03 -5.17
CA LEU A 119 10.42 -4.40 -6.09
C LEU A 119 11.27 -3.32 -5.40
N SER A 120 10.77 -2.74 -4.30
CA SER A 120 11.46 -1.68 -3.56
C SER A 120 12.52 -2.19 -2.59
N SER A 121 12.89 -3.47 -2.65
CA SER A 121 13.84 -4.07 -1.73
C SER A 121 15.19 -3.35 -1.79
N ASN A 122 15.70 -2.89 -0.64
CA ASN A 122 17.07 -2.43 -0.51
C ASN A 122 18.04 -3.66 -0.46
N VAL A 123 19.34 -3.41 -0.41
CA VAL A 123 20.37 -4.48 -0.42
C VAL A 123 20.20 -5.45 0.76
N GLU A 124 19.75 -4.96 1.92
CA GLU A 124 19.50 -5.79 3.10
C GLU A 124 18.26 -6.67 2.90
N ALA A 125 17.18 -6.10 2.35
CA ALA A 125 15.97 -6.84 2.05
C ALA A 125 16.17 -7.88 0.93
N ALA A 126 17.10 -7.68 0.01
CA ALA A 126 17.39 -8.64 -1.06
C ALA A 126 17.85 -10.01 -0.55
N ALA A 127 18.31 -10.11 0.68
CA ALA A 127 18.69 -11.38 1.34
C ALA A 127 17.52 -12.05 2.08
N MET A 128 16.35 -11.41 2.16
CA MET A 128 15.17 -11.93 2.85
C MET A 128 14.25 -12.66 1.88
N LEU A 129 13.48 -13.62 2.42
CA LEU A 129 12.33 -14.14 1.69
C LEU A 129 11.27 -13.04 1.53
N PRO A 130 10.48 -13.04 0.43
CA PRO A 130 9.48 -12.00 0.18
C PRO A 130 8.51 -11.80 1.34
N GLN A 131 7.98 -12.87 1.90
CA GLN A 131 7.09 -12.79 3.07
C GLN A 131 7.80 -12.26 4.31
N GLU A 132 9.06 -12.63 4.52
CA GLU A 132 9.86 -12.13 5.66
C GLU A 132 10.05 -10.61 5.56
N TYR A 133 10.28 -10.08 4.35
CA TYR A 133 10.35 -8.64 4.13
C TYR A 133 9.03 -7.95 4.48
N LEU A 134 7.90 -8.48 4.00
CA LEU A 134 6.57 -7.94 4.29
C LEU A 134 6.26 -7.98 5.80
N ASP A 135 6.70 -9.02 6.50
CA ASP A 135 6.47 -9.19 7.94
C ASP A 135 7.33 -8.25 8.79
N ARG A 136 8.52 -7.88 8.32
CA ARG A 136 9.44 -6.98 9.04
C ARG A 136 9.11 -5.51 8.81
N GLN A 137 8.50 -5.16 7.69
CA GLN A 137 8.20 -3.79 7.32
C GLN A 137 6.85 -3.35 7.91
N ASP A 138 6.87 -2.43 8.88
CA ASP A 138 5.63 -1.96 9.55
C ASP A 138 4.87 -0.94 8.73
N ARG A 139 5.59 -0.04 8.07
CA ARG A 139 5.04 1.08 7.31
C ARG A 139 5.60 1.12 5.91
N TYR A 140 4.74 1.38 4.95
CA TYR A 140 5.09 1.66 3.58
C TYR A 140 4.72 3.11 3.24
N ASN A 141 5.71 3.87 2.75
CA ASN A 141 5.51 5.21 2.24
C ASN A 141 5.48 5.15 0.71
N LEU A 142 4.34 5.50 0.14
CA LEU A 142 4.08 5.44 -1.29
C LEU A 142 3.82 6.86 -1.81
N ILE A 143 4.49 7.25 -2.88
CA ILE A 143 4.20 8.51 -3.58
C ILE A 143 3.81 8.17 -5.01
N PHE A 144 2.65 8.62 -5.43
CA PHE A 144 2.14 8.47 -6.78
C PHE A 144 2.25 9.79 -7.52
N PHE A 145 2.99 9.79 -8.62
CA PHE A 145 3.19 10.96 -9.45
C PHE A 145 2.13 10.99 -10.55
N LEU A 146 1.24 11.95 -10.47
CA LEU A 146 0.14 12.14 -11.41
C LEU A 146 0.55 13.17 -12.49
N GLU A 147 0.53 12.74 -13.75
CA GLU A 147 0.74 13.59 -14.91
C GLU A 147 -0.61 14.04 -15.47
N PRO A 148 -0.81 15.35 -15.72
CA PRO A 148 -2.02 15.80 -16.37
C PRO A 148 -2.08 15.31 -17.81
N THR A 149 -3.29 14.97 -18.26
CA THR A 149 -3.56 14.55 -19.64
C THR A 149 -4.52 15.53 -20.32
N ASN A 150 -4.61 15.46 -21.64
CA ASN A 150 -5.60 16.24 -22.40
C ASN A 150 -6.98 15.56 -22.49
N ASN A 151 -7.17 14.43 -21.82
CA ASN A 151 -8.44 13.71 -21.81
C ASN A 151 -9.31 14.16 -20.62
N PRO A 152 -10.45 14.84 -20.83
CA PRO A 152 -11.29 15.32 -19.73
C PRO A 152 -11.86 14.19 -18.86
N SER A 153 -12.07 12.99 -19.42
CA SER A 153 -12.58 11.85 -18.65
C SER A 153 -11.50 11.19 -17.81
N LYS A 154 -10.23 11.28 -18.23
CA LYS A 154 -9.07 10.75 -17.51
C LYS A 154 -8.00 11.85 -17.43
N PRO A 155 -8.21 12.90 -16.60
CA PRO A 155 -7.35 14.08 -16.61
C PRO A 155 -5.95 13.85 -16.05
N TYR A 156 -5.73 12.70 -15.41
CA TYR A 156 -4.44 12.32 -14.84
C TYR A 156 -4.04 10.91 -15.30
N MET A 157 -2.73 10.71 -15.40
CA MET A 157 -2.08 9.43 -15.64
C MET A 157 -0.99 9.22 -14.60
N CYS A 158 -0.85 8.01 -14.08
CA CYS A 158 0.20 7.66 -13.14
C CYS A 158 1.16 6.65 -13.78
N LEU A 159 2.34 7.10 -14.18
CA LEU A 159 3.35 6.27 -14.83
C LEU A 159 4.45 5.80 -13.88
N GLN A 160 4.56 6.44 -12.74
CA GLN A 160 5.56 6.10 -11.75
C GLN A 160 5.05 6.29 -10.33
N MET A 161 5.59 5.50 -9.45
CA MET A 161 5.42 5.61 -8.02
C MET A 161 6.75 5.52 -7.31
N GLN A 162 6.81 6.02 -6.09
CA GLN A 162 7.93 5.82 -5.19
C GLN A 162 7.48 4.94 -4.02
N VAL A 163 8.28 3.94 -3.68
CA VAL A 163 8.05 3.05 -2.54
C VAL A 163 9.25 3.14 -1.60
N ASN A 164 9.06 3.65 -0.38
CA ASN A 164 10.12 3.83 0.62
C ASN A 164 11.40 4.50 0.07
N GLY A 165 11.25 5.47 -0.85
CA GLY A 165 12.37 6.17 -1.48
C GLY A 165 12.81 5.63 -2.85
N TRP A 166 12.33 4.45 -3.29
CA TRP A 166 12.66 3.85 -4.58
C TRP A 166 11.61 4.20 -5.63
N ILE A 167 12.07 4.67 -6.79
CA ILE A 167 11.19 5.00 -7.92
C ILE A 167 10.97 3.75 -8.76
N ILE A 168 9.69 3.42 -8.97
CA ILE A 168 9.23 2.28 -9.75
C ILE A 168 8.31 2.80 -10.86
N ARG A 169 8.47 2.28 -12.08
CA ARG A 169 7.56 2.58 -13.18
C ARG A 169 6.35 1.63 -13.13
N ILE A 170 5.17 2.19 -13.32
CA ILE A 170 3.93 1.44 -13.43
C ILE A 170 3.76 1.03 -14.89
N ASN A 171 3.58 -0.27 -15.14
CA ASN A 171 3.40 -0.79 -16.51
C ASN A 171 2.01 -0.42 -17.03
N ASN A 172 1.92 0.08 -18.28
CA ASN A 172 0.66 0.47 -18.91
C ASN A 172 -0.36 -0.68 -18.99
N ALA A 173 0.08 -1.94 -19.07
CA ALA A 173 -0.81 -3.10 -19.10
C ALA A 173 -1.63 -3.29 -17.79
N GLU A 174 -1.26 -2.62 -16.70
CA GLU A 174 -1.95 -2.68 -15.40
C GLU A 174 -2.85 -1.46 -15.16
N LEU A 175 -2.79 -0.46 -16.06
CA LEU A 175 -3.62 0.74 -15.98
C LEU A 175 -5.04 0.49 -16.55
N ASP A 176 -5.20 -0.52 -17.40
CA ASP A 176 -6.42 -0.79 -18.17
C ASP A 176 -7.17 -2.07 -17.73
N LYS A 177 -6.84 -2.65 -16.54
CA LYS A 177 -7.48 -3.86 -16.02
C LYS A 177 -8.35 -3.60 -14.81
#